data_51e43aecb2d4f776fd721e2f9dbd7dc1
#
_entry.id   51e43aecb2d4f776fd721e2f9dbd7dc1
#
_cell.length_a   1.000
_cell.length_b   1.000
_cell.length_c   1.000
_cell.angle_alpha   90.00
_cell.angle_beta   90.00
_cell.angle_gamma   90.00
#
_symmetry.space_group_name_H-M   'P 1'
#
loop_
_entity.id
_entity.type
_entity.pdbx_description
1 polymer ?
#
loop_
_entity_poly.entity_id
_entity_poly.type
_entity_poly.pdbx_seq_one_letter_code
_entity_poly.pdbx_strand_id
1 'polypeptide(L)'
;MGNIMEKNMEEILSKAEVLIEALPYIQRFNRKIIVVKYGGSAMSSEELQKNVIKDVTLLKLVGFKPIIVHGGGKEISRWVGKVGKEAKFVNGLRVTDAETMEIAEMVLNKVNKGLVSMVQELGVKAVGISGKDGGLLKVDKKYSNGEDIGFVGDIKDVDPKILYDLLERDFLPIVAPIGMDDNFQTYNINADDAACAIAKAVGAEKLAFLTDIEGLYKDINDKSSFISRLSASEADQLISDGFIGGGMLPKLANCTSAIKNGVNRVHILDGRRDHCLLLEFFTKKGIGTAIIGDDSEPYASEKENA
;
A
#
# COMPACT_ATOMS: atom_id res chain seq x y z
N MET A 1 -42.20 -21.44 14.79
CA MET A 1 -41.05 -22.18 14.19
C MET A 1 -40.80 -21.82 12.75
N GLY A 2 -41.79 -21.64 11.85
CA GLY A 2 -41.57 -21.27 10.43
C GLY A 2 -40.77 -19.96 10.22
N ASN A 3 -41.11 -18.91 10.94
CA ASN A 3 -40.52 -17.57 10.78
C ASN A 3 -39.00 -17.51 11.17
N ILE A 4 -38.54 -18.39 12.07
CA ILE A 4 -37.11 -18.47 12.47
C ILE A 4 -36.30 -19.27 11.43
N MET A 5 -36.88 -20.30 10.84
CA MET A 5 -36.25 -21.09 9.78
C MET A 5 -36.12 -20.28 8.47
N GLU A 6 -37.14 -19.51 8.10
CA GLU A 6 -37.13 -18.62 6.95
C GLU A 6 -36.07 -17.53 7.09
N LYS A 7 -36.01 -16.85 8.24
CA LYS A 7 -35.00 -15.83 8.54
C LYS A 7 -33.56 -16.38 8.53
N ASN A 8 -33.35 -17.60 9.03
CA ASN A 8 -32.07 -18.29 8.94
C ASN A 8 -31.69 -18.62 7.48
N MET A 9 -32.67 -19.02 6.67
CA MET A 9 -32.43 -19.34 5.26
C MET A 9 -32.10 -18.09 4.44
N GLU A 10 -32.80 -16.97 4.67
CA GLU A 10 -32.48 -15.68 4.03
C GLU A 10 -31.05 -15.20 4.37
N GLU A 11 -30.64 -15.35 5.63
CA GLU A 11 -29.26 -15.00 6.03
C GLU A 11 -28.21 -15.90 5.36
N ILE A 12 -28.49 -17.19 5.19
CA ILE A 12 -27.59 -18.13 4.49
C ILE A 12 -27.53 -17.80 2.99
N LEU A 13 -28.64 -17.51 2.38
CA LEU A 13 -28.73 -17.10 0.96
C LEU A 13 -27.96 -15.79 0.72
N SER A 14 -28.13 -14.80 1.58
CA SER A 14 -27.41 -13.53 1.49
C SER A 14 -25.88 -13.73 1.51
N LYS A 15 -25.36 -14.66 2.36
CA LYS A 15 -23.93 -14.98 2.35
C LYS A 15 -23.46 -15.60 1.03
N ALA A 16 -24.28 -16.44 0.41
CA ALA A 16 -23.96 -17.02 -0.89
C ALA A 16 -24.00 -15.97 -2.00
N GLU A 17 -24.98 -15.05 -1.98
CA GLU A 17 -25.11 -13.95 -2.95
C GLU A 17 -23.88 -13.03 -2.92
N VAL A 18 -23.38 -12.66 -1.74
CA VAL A 18 -22.14 -11.86 -1.59
C VAL A 18 -20.94 -12.53 -2.27
N LEU A 19 -20.80 -13.85 -2.15
CA LEU A 19 -19.73 -14.59 -2.83
C LEU A 19 -19.91 -14.61 -4.37
N ILE A 20 -21.12 -14.72 -4.83
CA ILE A 20 -21.43 -14.67 -6.28
C ILE A 20 -21.20 -13.26 -6.85
N GLU A 21 -21.58 -12.22 -6.11
CA GLU A 21 -21.27 -10.82 -6.50
C GLU A 21 -19.76 -10.56 -6.62
N ALA A 22 -18.93 -11.21 -5.83
CA ALA A 22 -17.48 -11.10 -5.91
C ALA A 22 -16.87 -11.82 -7.14
N LEU A 23 -17.59 -12.78 -7.76
CA LEU A 23 -17.07 -13.64 -8.81
C LEU A 23 -16.48 -12.88 -10.03
N PRO A 24 -17.12 -11.84 -10.60
CA PRO A 24 -16.56 -11.09 -11.72
C PRO A 24 -15.22 -10.42 -11.39
N TYR A 25 -15.06 -9.94 -10.15
CA TYR A 25 -13.83 -9.32 -9.69
C TYR A 25 -12.73 -10.37 -9.51
N ILE A 26 -13.06 -11.54 -8.93
CA ILE A 26 -12.13 -12.66 -8.78
C ILE A 26 -11.62 -13.12 -10.15
N GLN A 27 -12.52 -13.32 -11.13
CA GLN A 27 -12.14 -13.73 -12.49
C GLN A 27 -11.24 -12.68 -13.16
N ARG A 28 -11.58 -11.40 -13.03
CA ARG A 28 -10.85 -10.30 -13.66
C ARG A 28 -9.43 -10.16 -13.10
N PHE A 29 -9.28 -10.24 -11.79
CA PHE A 29 -8.01 -9.98 -11.11
C PHE A 29 -7.23 -11.25 -10.77
N ASN A 30 -7.73 -12.42 -11.20
CA ASN A 30 -7.01 -13.68 -11.05
C ASN A 30 -5.61 -13.59 -11.67
N ARG A 31 -4.59 -13.96 -10.91
CA ARG A 31 -3.16 -13.90 -11.25
C ARG A 31 -2.60 -12.49 -11.48
N LYS A 32 -3.38 -11.42 -11.27
CA LYS A 32 -2.89 -10.05 -11.35
C LYS A 32 -2.10 -9.68 -10.11
N ILE A 33 -0.99 -8.96 -10.31
CA ILE A 33 -0.16 -8.46 -9.21
C ILE A 33 -0.82 -7.21 -8.65
N ILE A 34 -0.96 -7.16 -7.33
CA ILE A 34 -1.37 -5.98 -6.59
C ILE A 34 -0.31 -5.64 -5.55
N VAL A 35 0.01 -4.36 -5.41
CA VAL A 35 0.91 -3.88 -4.36
C VAL A 35 0.09 -3.16 -3.30
N VAL A 36 0.26 -3.56 -2.06
CA VAL A 36 -0.40 -2.93 -0.91
C VAL A 36 0.66 -2.24 -0.06
N LYS A 37 0.65 -0.91 -0.08
CA LYS A 37 1.43 -0.13 0.87
C LYS A 37 0.72 -0.13 2.21
N TYR A 38 1.33 -0.73 3.22
CA TYR A 38 0.79 -0.90 4.55
C TYR A 38 1.63 -0.15 5.59
N GLY A 39 1.03 0.82 6.30
CA GLY A 39 1.80 1.62 7.25
C GLY A 39 0.96 2.69 7.96
N GLY A 40 1.62 3.51 8.74
CA GLY A 40 1.01 4.66 9.42
C GLY A 40 -0.05 4.25 10.45
N SER A 41 -1.24 4.81 10.33
CA SER A 41 -2.36 4.58 11.22
C SER A 41 -2.99 3.19 11.08
N ALA A 42 -2.93 2.56 9.90
CA ALA A 42 -3.38 1.18 9.69
C ALA A 42 -2.60 0.17 10.55
N MET A 43 -1.40 0.52 11.02
CA MET A 43 -0.57 -0.28 11.93
C MET A 43 -0.75 0.09 13.41
N SER A 44 -1.71 0.95 13.76
CA SER A 44 -1.79 1.56 15.11
C SER A 44 -2.36 0.62 16.18
N SER A 45 -3.14 -0.39 15.80
CA SER A 45 -3.67 -1.40 16.70
C SER A 45 -3.48 -2.80 16.14
N GLU A 46 -3.41 -3.78 17.02
CA GLU A 46 -3.29 -5.20 16.64
C GLU A 46 -4.52 -5.68 15.86
N GLU A 47 -5.70 -5.18 16.19
CA GLU A 47 -6.95 -5.53 15.52
C GLU A 47 -6.96 -5.05 14.06
N LEU A 48 -6.60 -3.77 13.82
CA LEU A 48 -6.47 -3.24 12.46
C LEU A 48 -5.42 -4.00 11.65
N GLN A 49 -4.29 -4.36 12.27
CA GLN A 49 -3.27 -5.18 11.62
C GLN A 49 -3.85 -6.53 11.20
N LYS A 50 -4.55 -7.22 12.09
CA LYS A 50 -5.19 -8.52 11.79
C LYS A 50 -6.20 -8.41 10.65
N ASN A 51 -7.00 -7.34 10.60
CA ASN A 51 -8.00 -7.16 9.56
C ASN A 51 -7.36 -6.93 8.18
N VAL A 52 -6.35 -6.05 8.08
CA VAL A 52 -5.62 -5.84 6.82
C VAL A 52 -4.93 -7.13 6.35
N ILE A 53 -4.30 -7.88 7.27
CA ILE A 53 -3.64 -9.15 6.92
C ILE A 53 -4.65 -10.21 6.48
N LYS A 54 -5.84 -10.28 7.09
CA LYS A 54 -6.94 -11.14 6.62
C LYS A 54 -7.37 -10.77 5.21
N ASP A 55 -7.53 -9.47 4.92
CA ASP A 55 -7.91 -9.00 3.59
C ASP A 55 -6.88 -9.42 2.53
N VAL A 56 -5.60 -9.13 2.76
CA VAL A 56 -4.53 -9.50 1.81
C VAL A 56 -4.43 -11.02 1.65
N THR A 57 -4.59 -11.76 2.75
CA THR A 57 -4.59 -13.23 2.72
C THR A 57 -5.75 -13.77 1.89
N LEU A 58 -6.96 -13.22 2.06
CA LEU A 58 -8.13 -13.59 1.26
C LEU A 58 -7.90 -13.28 -0.22
N LEU A 59 -7.39 -12.07 -0.55
CA LEU A 59 -7.05 -11.72 -1.93
C LEU A 59 -6.10 -12.75 -2.56
N LYS A 60 -5.07 -13.19 -1.82
CA LYS A 60 -4.17 -14.23 -2.30
C LYS A 60 -4.90 -15.56 -2.54
N LEU A 61 -5.72 -16.00 -1.60
CA LEU A 61 -6.44 -17.28 -1.67
C LEU A 61 -7.45 -17.33 -2.83
N VAL A 62 -8.03 -16.20 -3.21
CA VAL A 62 -8.93 -16.10 -4.37
C VAL A 62 -8.19 -15.86 -5.71
N GLY A 63 -6.85 -15.94 -5.71
CA GLY A 63 -6.04 -16.00 -6.92
C GLY A 63 -5.31 -14.72 -7.32
N PHE A 64 -5.37 -13.64 -6.56
CA PHE A 64 -4.51 -12.47 -6.75
C PHE A 64 -3.06 -12.79 -6.39
N LYS A 65 -2.13 -11.97 -6.85
CA LYS A 65 -0.71 -12.02 -6.49
C LYS A 65 -0.33 -10.77 -5.67
N PRO A 66 -0.66 -10.72 -4.36
CA PRO A 66 -0.36 -9.54 -3.54
C PRO A 66 1.12 -9.48 -3.15
N ILE A 67 1.64 -8.24 -3.10
CA ILE A 67 2.92 -7.85 -2.52
C ILE A 67 2.61 -6.81 -1.45
N ILE A 68 3.09 -6.99 -0.23
CA ILE A 68 2.99 -5.98 0.84
C ILE A 68 4.30 -5.18 0.86
N VAL A 69 4.21 -3.86 0.83
CA VAL A 69 5.31 -2.95 1.17
C VAL A 69 4.93 -2.24 2.45
N HIS A 70 5.65 -2.52 3.55
CA HIS A 70 5.25 -1.99 4.85
C HIS A 70 6.07 -0.78 5.29
N GLY A 71 5.47 0.07 6.13
CA GLY A 71 6.18 1.10 6.87
C GLY A 71 6.61 0.63 8.26
N GLY A 72 7.05 1.57 9.09
CA GLY A 72 7.48 1.30 10.47
C GLY A 72 7.85 2.58 11.22
N GLY A 73 7.50 3.75 10.69
CA GLY A 73 7.96 5.04 11.20
C GLY A 73 7.67 5.28 12.69
N LYS A 74 6.47 4.91 13.16
CA LYS A 74 6.09 5.03 14.59
C LYS A 74 6.96 4.14 15.47
N GLU A 75 7.20 2.90 15.03
CA GLU A 75 8.01 1.94 15.78
C GLU A 75 9.49 2.35 15.80
N ILE A 76 10.02 2.86 14.68
CA ILE A 76 11.37 3.45 14.61
C ILE A 76 11.48 4.62 15.61
N SER A 77 10.52 5.57 15.60
CA SER A 77 10.52 6.70 16.54
C SER A 77 10.50 6.23 18.00
N ARG A 78 9.69 5.20 18.30
CA ARG A 78 9.64 4.60 19.64
C ARG A 78 11.00 4.03 20.09
N TRP A 79 11.70 3.35 19.18
CA TRP A 79 13.00 2.76 19.50
C TRP A 79 14.12 3.82 19.58
N VAL A 80 14.11 4.82 18.70
CA VAL A 80 15.01 6.00 18.77
C VAL A 80 14.85 6.70 20.12
N GLY A 81 13.61 6.89 20.60
CA GLY A 81 13.35 7.45 21.93
C GLY A 81 13.84 6.57 23.08
N LYS A 82 13.81 5.22 22.94
CA LYS A 82 14.34 4.30 23.96
C LYS A 82 15.84 4.37 24.15
N VAL A 83 16.60 4.74 23.11
CA VAL A 83 18.06 4.96 23.21
C VAL A 83 18.40 6.41 23.57
N GLY A 84 17.42 7.21 23.97
CA GLY A 84 17.64 8.58 24.44
C GLY A 84 17.80 9.61 23.32
N LYS A 85 17.45 9.28 22.08
CA LYS A 85 17.48 10.19 20.94
C LYS A 85 16.09 10.75 20.63
N GLU A 86 16.04 11.90 19.97
CA GLU A 86 14.84 12.50 19.43
C GLU A 86 14.74 12.24 17.92
N ALA A 87 13.57 11.77 17.46
CA ALA A 87 13.32 11.56 16.04
C ALA A 87 13.11 12.93 15.35
N LYS A 88 13.98 13.23 14.36
CA LYS A 88 13.91 14.48 13.58
C LYS A 88 13.38 14.20 12.19
N PHE A 89 12.65 15.18 11.65
CA PHE A 89 12.07 15.12 10.32
C PHE A 89 12.31 16.43 9.57
N VAL A 90 12.59 16.31 8.27
CA VAL A 90 12.71 17.42 7.33
C VAL A 90 11.79 17.12 6.14
N ASN A 91 10.83 17.98 5.88
CA ASN A 91 9.81 17.82 4.82
C ASN A 91 9.12 16.42 4.83
N GLY A 92 8.83 15.91 6.02
CA GLY A 92 8.18 14.60 6.20
C GLY A 92 9.12 13.39 6.08
N LEU A 93 10.40 13.59 5.72
CA LEU A 93 11.41 12.55 5.68
C LEU A 93 12.16 12.51 7.02
N ARG A 94 12.43 11.30 7.51
CA ARG A 94 13.20 11.10 8.75
C ARG A 94 14.66 11.42 8.52
N VAL A 95 15.22 12.35 9.28
CA VAL A 95 16.68 12.50 9.36
C VAL A 95 17.25 11.22 9.97
N THR A 96 18.14 10.56 9.24
CA THR A 96 18.61 9.21 9.56
C THR A 96 20.14 9.20 9.66
N ASP A 97 20.67 9.49 10.84
CA ASP A 97 22.10 9.32 11.12
C ASP A 97 22.48 7.81 11.19
N ALA A 98 23.75 7.48 11.34
CA ALA A 98 24.23 6.10 11.32
C ALA A 98 23.53 5.22 12.37
N GLU A 99 23.40 5.69 13.60
CA GLU A 99 22.75 4.96 14.68
C GLU A 99 21.24 4.82 14.45
N THR A 100 20.59 5.88 13.92
CA THR A 100 19.18 5.82 13.52
C THR A 100 18.97 4.84 12.36
N MET A 101 19.95 4.69 11.45
CA MET A 101 19.88 3.71 10.35
C MET A 101 19.93 2.27 10.90
N GLU A 102 20.81 1.98 11.84
CA GLU A 102 20.86 0.66 12.49
C GLU A 102 19.52 0.35 13.19
N ILE A 103 18.97 1.31 13.94
CA ILE A 103 17.69 1.15 14.59
C ILE A 103 16.57 0.94 13.55
N ALA A 104 16.57 1.70 12.47
CA ALA A 104 15.58 1.57 11.42
C ALA A 104 15.63 0.18 10.76
N GLU A 105 16.84 -0.33 10.45
CA GLU A 105 17.02 -1.65 9.88
C GLU A 105 16.53 -2.76 10.83
N MET A 106 16.91 -2.73 12.10
CA MET A 106 16.44 -3.69 13.12
C MET A 106 14.91 -3.66 13.25
N VAL A 107 14.34 -2.48 13.37
CA VAL A 107 12.90 -2.30 13.60
C VAL A 107 12.07 -2.71 12.40
N LEU A 108 12.47 -2.30 11.19
CA LEU A 108 11.76 -2.66 9.97
C LEU A 108 11.81 -4.17 9.74
N ASN A 109 12.94 -4.83 9.98
CA ASN A 109 13.02 -6.29 9.90
C ASN A 109 12.15 -6.99 10.96
N LYS A 110 12.09 -6.46 12.19
CA LYS A 110 11.18 -6.98 13.21
C LYS A 110 9.72 -6.86 12.79
N VAL A 111 9.30 -5.70 12.30
CA VAL A 111 7.93 -5.49 11.78
C VAL A 111 7.65 -6.46 10.64
N ASN A 112 8.58 -6.58 9.69
CA ASN A 112 8.51 -7.48 8.55
C ASN A 112 8.21 -8.93 8.99
N LYS A 113 9.01 -9.47 9.91
CA LYS A 113 8.83 -10.85 10.39
C LYS A 113 7.55 -11.04 11.22
N GLY A 114 7.09 -10.00 11.92
CA GLY A 114 5.79 -10.01 12.58
C GLY A 114 4.64 -10.19 11.57
N LEU A 115 4.67 -9.44 10.47
CA LEU A 115 3.67 -9.58 9.39
C LEU A 115 3.72 -10.95 8.72
N VAL A 116 4.92 -11.51 8.49
CA VAL A 116 5.09 -12.88 7.98
C VAL A 116 4.38 -13.89 8.89
N SER A 117 4.59 -13.80 10.21
CA SER A 117 3.93 -14.69 11.18
C SER A 117 2.42 -14.60 11.10
N MET A 118 1.86 -13.38 11.05
CA MET A 118 0.40 -13.17 10.96
C MET A 118 -0.22 -13.77 9.69
N VAL A 119 0.48 -13.68 8.54
CA VAL A 119 0.02 -14.30 7.28
C VAL A 119 0.07 -15.82 7.40
N GLN A 120 1.13 -16.37 7.99
CA GLN A 120 1.31 -17.82 8.16
C GLN A 120 0.29 -18.41 9.15
N GLU A 121 -0.13 -17.68 10.17
CA GLU A 121 -1.22 -18.08 11.07
C GLU A 121 -2.54 -18.31 10.31
N LEU A 122 -2.73 -17.64 9.17
CA LEU A 122 -3.89 -17.81 8.28
C LEU A 122 -3.67 -18.89 7.21
N GLY A 123 -2.61 -19.70 7.31
CA GLY A 123 -2.34 -20.83 6.42
C GLY A 123 -1.71 -20.47 5.07
N VAL A 124 -1.30 -19.22 4.86
CA VAL A 124 -0.64 -18.76 3.61
C VAL A 124 0.87 -18.64 3.81
N LYS A 125 1.65 -19.13 2.85
CA LYS A 125 3.11 -19.02 2.87
C LYS A 125 3.53 -17.59 2.54
N ALA A 126 4.27 -16.94 3.44
CA ALA A 126 4.82 -15.61 3.24
C ALA A 126 6.34 -15.59 3.40
N VAL A 127 6.99 -14.70 2.66
CA VAL A 127 8.43 -14.44 2.79
C VAL A 127 8.64 -12.95 3.01
N GLY A 128 9.29 -12.62 4.11
CA GLY A 128 9.70 -11.26 4.42
C GLY A 128 11.11 -10.98 3.92
N ILE A 129 11.24 -9.97 3.09
CA ILE A 129 12.50 -9.48 2.52
C ILE A 129 12.62 -7.97 2.74
N SER A 130 13.80 -7.44 2.52
CA SER A 130 14.05 -5.99 2.38
C SER A 130 14.43 -5.66 0.94
N GLY A 131 14.51 -4.41 0.59
CA GLY A 131 15.02 -4.00 -0.73
C GLY A 131 16.50 -4.35 -0.97
N LYS A 132 17.24 -4.77 0.07
CA LYS A 132 18.62 -5.28 -0.05
C LYS A 132 18.66 -6.69 -0.66
N ASP A 133 17.62 -7.50 -0.36
CA ASP A 133 17.59 -8.92 -0.75
C ASP A 133 17.43 -9.04 -2.27
N GLY A 134 18.33 -9.81 -2.90
CA GLY A 134 18.39 -9.96 -4.34
C GLY A 134 18.71 -8.67 -5.12
N GLY A 135 19.14 -7.60 -4.44
CA GLY A 135 19.38 -6.29 -5.08
C GLY A 135 18.08 -5.61 -5.54
N LEU A 136 16.96 -5.91 -4.88
CA LEU A 136 15.62 -5.44 -5.25
C LEU A 136 15.52 -3.91 -5.38
N LEU A 137 16.07 -3.15 -4.41
CA LEU A 137 16.03 -1.69 -4.42
C LEU A 137 17.44 -1.11 -4.40
N LYS A 138 17.88 -0.57 -5.53
CA LYS A 138 19.07 0.27 -5.63
C LYS A 138 18.73 1.72 -5.39
N VAL A 139 19.56 2.40 -4.60
CA VAL A 139 19.31 3.79 -4.21
C VAL A 139 20.56 4.66 -4.42
N ASP A 140 20.31 5.95 -4.61
CA ASP A 140 21.29 7.01 -4.37
C ASP A 140 20.93 7.73 -3.07
N LYS A 141 21.89 8.44 -2.46
CA LYS A 141 21.64 9.24 -1.25
C LYS A 141 20.66 10.37 -1.56
N LYS A 142 19.58 10.46 -0.77
CA LYS A 142 18.55 11.51 -0.89
C LYS A 142 18.90 12.73 -0.07
N TYR A 143 18.75 13.90 -0.67
CA TYR A 143 18.81 15.21 -0.01
C TYR A 143 17.42 15.82 0.04
N SER A 144 17.12 16.63 1.06
CA SER A 144 15.86 17.35 1.16
C SER A 144 16.10 18.85 1.03
N ASN A 145 15.66 19.44 -0.10
CA ASN A 145 15.93 20.85 -0.44
C ASN A 145 17.44 21.25 -0.35
N GLY A 146 18.34 20.32 -0.73
CA GLY A 146 19.78 20.50 -0.63
C GLY A 146 20.39 20.21 0.77
N GLU A 147 19.56 19.92 1.76
CA GLU A 147 20.01 19.53 3.11
C GLU A 147 20.34 18.03 3.16
N ASP A 148 21.47 17.70 3.80
CA ASP A 148 21.85 16.32 4.07
C ASP A 148 21.00 15.76 5.22
N ILE A 149 20.16 14.79 4.90
CA ILE A 149 19.27 14.12 5.86
C ILE A 149 19.80 12.74 6.30
N GLY A 150 21.08 12.46 6.05
CA GLY A 150 21.76 11.23 6.43
C GLY A 150 21.52 10.06 5.50
N PHE A 151 21.32 8.87 6.05
CA PHE A 151 21.12 7.62 5.32
C PHE A 151 19.67 7.45 4.85
N VAL A 152 19.18 8.39 4.07
CA VAL A 152 17.89 8.32 3.38
C VAL A 152 18.14 8.06 1.90
N GLY A 153 17.48 7.04 1.35
CA GLY A 153 17.65 6.61 -0.04
C GLY A 153 16.59 7.17 -0.97
N ASP A 154 17.03 7.57 -2.15
CA ASP A 154 16.19 7.82 -3.32
C ASP A 154 16.33 6.66 -4.29
N ILE A 155 15.21 6.06 -4.71
CA ILE A 155 15.26 4.83 -5.52
C ILE A 155 15.72 5.16 -6.93
N LYS A 156 16.84 4.57 -7.33
CA LYS A 156 17.44 4.69 -8.64
C LYS A 156 16.97 3.61 -9.60
N ASP A 157 16.89 2.37 -9.11
CA ASP A 157 16.51 1.21 -9.91
C ASP A 157 15.85 0.13 -9.04
N VAL A 158 15.03 -0.72 -9.66
CA VAL A 158 14.35 -1.85 -9.02
C VAL A 158 14.54 -3.11 -9.86
N ASP A 159 15.18 -4.15 -9.33
CA ASP A 159 15.22 -5.49 -9.93
C ASP A 159 14.10 -6.37 -9.35
N PRO A 160 12.98 -6.57 -10.06
CA PRO A 160 11.82 -7.28 -9.52
C PRO A 160 11.96 -8.82 -9.57
N LYS A 161 13.09 -9.39 -10.00
CA LYS A 161 13.26 -10.84 -10.21
C LYS A 161 12.89 -11.65 -8.97
N ILE A 162 13.41 -11.26 -7.81
CA ILE A 162 13.11 -11.97 -6.56
C ILE A 162 11.61 -11.97 -6.24
N LEU A 163 10.89 -10.89 -6.58
CA LEU A 163 9.44 -10.81 -6.37
C LEU A 163 8.70 -11.77 -7.30
N TYR A 164 9.08 -11.83 -8.58
CA TYR A 164 8.48 -12.78 -9.53
C TYR A 164 8.73 -14.23 -9.10
N ASP A 165 9.96 -14.58 -8.71
CA ASP A 165 10.30 -15.92 -8.24
C ASP A 165 9.47 -16.34 -7.02
N LEU A 166 9.26 -15.43 -6.06
CA LEU A 166 8.42 -15.68 -4.89
C LEU A 166 6.94 -15.85 -5.27
N LEU A 167 6.41 -14.99 -6.14
CA LEU A 167 5.02 -15.04 -6.61
C LEU A 167 4.73 -16.28 -7.44
N GLU A 168 5.69 -16.75 -8.25
CA GLU A 168 5.56 -17.97 -9.03
C GLU A 168 5.55 -19.23 -8.16
N ARG A 169 6.30 -19.23 -7.09
CA ARG A 169 6.33 -20.30 -6.07
C ARG A 169 5.22 -20.17 -5.03
N ASP A 170 4.22 -19.36 -5.30
CA ASP A 170 3.04 -19.14 -4.47
C ASP A 170 3.32 -18.57 -3.06
N PHE A 171 4.42 -17.86 -2.88
CA PHE A 171 4.64 -17.06 -1.66
C PHE A 171 3.95 -15.70 -1.74
N LEU A 172 3.67 -15.12 -0.57
CA LEU A 172 3.29 -13.72 -0.40
C LEU A 172 4.54 -12.93 0.00
N PRO A 173 5.11 -12.07 -0.88
CA PRO A 173 6.25 -11.24 -0.52
C PRO A 173 5.83 -10.09 0.40
N ILE A 174 6.61 -9.85 1.45
CA ILE A 174 6.46 -8.70 2.37
C ILE A 174 7.78 -7.95 2.37
N VAL A 175 7.78 -6.70 1.91
CA VAL A 175 8.99 -5.92 1.64
C VAL A 175 9.16 -4.82 2.67
N ALA A 176 10.31 -4.79 3.34
CA ALA A 176 10.77 -3.67 4.16
C ALA A 176 11.47 -2.62 3.28
N PRO A 177 11.18 -1.31 3.45
CA PRO A 177 11.69 -0.25 2.59
C PRO A 177 13.13 0.16 3.00
N ILE A 178 14.07 -0.75 2.77
CA ILE A 178 15.50 -0.59 2.99
C ILE A 178 16.20 -0.92 1.68
N GLY A 179 17.10 -0.08 1.21
CA GLY A 179 17.88 -0.31 0.00
C GLY A 179 19.37 -0.17 0.20
N MET A 180 20.13 -0.38 -0.87
CA MET A 180 21.59 -0.20 -0.90
C MET A 180 22.01 0.62 -2.11
N ASP A 181 23.08 1.41 -1.95
CA ASP A 181 23.77 2.04 -3.08
C ASP A 181 24.78 1.07 -3.74
N ASP A 182 25.47 1.57 -4.77
CA ASP A 182 26.49 0.79 -5.49
C ASP A 182 27.73 0.44 -4.64
N ASN A 183 27.89 1.07 -3.45
CA ASN A 183 28.93 0.77 -2.47
C ASN A 183 28.42 -0.15 -1.34
N PHE A 184 27.23 -0.71 -1.48
CA PHE A 184 26.56 -1.55 -0.48
C PHE A 184 26.26 -0.83 0.84
N GLN A 185 26.23 0.52 0.84
CA GLN A 185 25.76 1.30 1.98
C GLN A 185 24.24 1.17 2.08
N THR A 186 23.75 0.90 3.30
CA THR A 186 22.33 0.74 3.60
C THR A 186 21.64 2.10 3.79
N TYR A 187 20.42 2.24 3.23
CA TYR A 187 19.59 3.43 3.34
C TYR A 187 18.14 3.10 3.73
N ASN A 188 17.58 3.95 4.58
CA ASN A 188 16.15 3.97 4.88
C ASN A 188 15.39 4.65 3.74
N ILE A 189 14.34 4.00 3.24
CA ILE A 189 13.55 4.50 2.12
C ILE A 189 12.15 4.89 2.62
N ASN A 190 11.54 5.92 2.05
CA ASN A 190 10.13 6.20 2.28
C ASN A 190 9.28 5.04 1.74
N ALA A 191 8.38 4.52 2.57
CA ALA A 191 7.58 3.34 2.20
C ALA A 191 6.59 3.61 1.05
N ASP A 192 6.11 4.85 0.88
CA ASP A 192 5.25 5.22 -0.24
C ASP A 192 6.07 5.23 -1.55
N ASP A 193 7.30 5.78 -1.51
CA ASP A 193 8.24 5.77 -2.64
C ASP A 193 8.60 4.33 -3.03
N ALA A 194 8.90 3.47 -2.04
CA ALA A 194 9.22 2.06 -2.27
C ALA A 194 8.05 1.30 -2.91
N ALA A 195 6.83 1.52 -2.42
CA ALA A 195 5.63 0.88 -2.96
C ALA A 195 5.35 1.31 -4.40
N CYS A 196 5.52 2.61 -4.72
CA CYS A 196 5.40 3.11 -6.08
C CYS A 196 6.44 2.49 -7.02
N ALA A 197 7.71 2.49 -6.62
CA ALA A 197 8.78 1.96 -7.44
C ALA A 197 8.61 0.46 -7.70
N ILE A 198 8.26 -0.32 -6.67
CA ILE A 198 7.96 -1.75 -6.81
C ILE A 198 6.74 -1.96 -7.72
N ALA A 199 5.64 -1.22 -7.51
CA ALA A 199 4.43 -1.36 -8.32
C ALA A 199 4.69 -1.10 -9.80
N LYS A 200 5.51 -0.09 -10.13
CA LYS A 200 5.96 0.19 -11.49
C LYS A 200 6.78 -0.97 -12.06
N ALA A 201 7.80 -1.44 -11.32
CA ALA A 201 8.71 -2.46 -11.78
C ALA A 201 8.04 -3.82 -12.03
N VAL A 202 7.03 -4.17 -11.25
CA VAL A 202 6.26 -5.42 -11.41
C VAL A 202 5.07 -5.29 -12.36
N GLY A 203 4.81 -4.11 -12.92
CA GLY A 203 3.62 -3.86 -13.75
C GLY A 203 2.32 -4.16 -13.00
N ALA A 204 2.18 -3.61 -11.79
CA ALA A 204 1.05 -3.90 -10.93
C ALA A 204 -0.28 -3.48 -11.55
N GLU A 205 -1.29 -4.34 -11.47
CA GLU A 205 -2.68 -4.01 -11.84
C GLU A 205 -3.25 -2.95 -10.89
N LYS A 206 -2.91 -3.04 -9.61
CA LYS A 206 -3.35 -2.08 -8.59
C LYS A 206 -2.22 -1.79 -7.60
N LEU A 207 -2.13 -0.52 -7.18
CA LEU A 207 -1.38 -0.08 -6.02
C LEU A 207 -2.37 0.50 -5.01
N ALA A 208 -2.44 -0.04 -3.81
CA ALA A 208 -3.29 0.47 -2.74
C ALA A 208 -2.45 1.10 -1.63
N PHE A 209 -2.71 2.37 -1.34
CA PHE A 209 -2.17 3.06 -0.18
C PHE A 209 -3.16 2.99 0.97
N LEU A 210 -2.82 2.27 2.03
CA LEU A 210 -3.56 2.32 3.29
C LEU A 210 -3.06 3.49 4.13
N THR A 211 -3.93 4.45 4.37
CA THR A 211 -3.64 5.75 5.01
C THR A 211 -4.63 6.03 6.13
N ASP A 212 -4.61 7.22 6.68
CA ASP A 212 -5.52 7.71 7.72
C ASP A 212 -6.56 8.72 7.19
N ILE A 213 -6.75 8.75 5.89
CA ILE A 213 -7.78 9.55 5.24
C ILE A 213 -8.72 8.67 4.43
N GLU A 214 -10.00 9.06 4.36
CA GLU A 214 -11.02 8.33 3.62
C GLU A 214 -10.77 8.34 2.09
N GLY A 215 -10.10 9.36 1.58
CA GLY A 215 -9.79 9.61 0.18
C GLY A 215 -9.59 11.10 -0.07
N LEU A 216 -9.79 11.55 -1.29
CA LEU A 216 -9.67 12.95 -1.68
C LEU A 216 -11.01 13.66 -1.65
N TYR A 217 -10.98 14.94 -1.31
CA TYR A 217 -12.13 15.85 -1.32
C TYR A 217 -11.75 17.11 -2.11
N LYS A 218 -12.69 17.69 -2.84
CA LYS A 218 -12.50 19.02 -3.43
C LYS A 218 -12.42 20.10 -2.35
N ASP A 219 -13.24 19.95 -1.30
CA ASP A 219 -13.19 20.74 -0.06
C ASP A 219 -13.21 19.77 1.13
N ILE A 220 -12.16 19.79 1.94
CA ILE A 220 -12.01 18.90 3.12
C ILE A 220 -13.12 19.08 4.16
N ASN A 221 -13.78 20.23 4.17
CA ASN A 221 -14.88 20.54 5.07
C ASN A 221 -16.26 20.13 4.54
N ASP A 222 -16.35 19.78 3.25
CA ASP A 222 -17.57 19.31 2.59
C ASP A 222 -17.45 17.83 2.20
N LYS A 223 -18.08 16.96 2.99
CA LYS A 223 -18.10 15.52 2.72
C LYS A 223 -18.80 15.13 1.41
N SER A 224 -19.68 15.99 0.90
CA SER A 224 -20.33 15.74 -0.40
C SER A 224 -19.40 15.96 -1.59
N SER A 225 -18.25 16.61 -1.36
CA SER A 225 -17.21 16.86 -2.35
C SER A 225 -16.23 15.70 -2.53
N PHE A 226 -16.52 14.52 -1.96
CA PHE A 226 -15.67 13.33 -2.06
C PHE A 226 -15.43 12.92 -3.51
N ILE A 227 -14.17 12.66 -3.84
CA ILE A 227 -13.74 12.25 -5.15
C ILE A 227 -13.49 10.73 -5.14
N SER A 228 -14.42 9.95 -5.66
CA SER A 228 -14.27 8.50 -5.74
C SER A 228 -13.29 8.07 -6.84
N ARG A 229 -13.17 8.88 -7.91
CA ARG A 229 -12.28 8.61 -9.04
C ARG A 229 -11.83 9.90 -9.72
N LEU A 230 -10.57 9.93 -10.16
CA LEU A 230 -10.01 10.98 -11.01
C LEU A 230 -8.93 10.42 -11.91
N SER A 231 -8.70 11.07 -13.06
CA SER A 231 -7.60 10.74 -13.96
C SER A 231 -6.27 11.32 -13.44
N ALA A 232 -5.14 10.85 -14.00
CA ALA A 232 -3.82 11.35 -13.64
C ALA A 232 -3.67 12.85 -13.96
N SER A 233 -4.24 13.32 -15.08
CA SER A 233 -4.22 14.75 -15.45
C SER A 233 -5.12 15.59 -14.53
N GLU A 234 -6.30 15.10 -14.15
CA GLU A 234 -7.15 15.79 -13.14
C GLU A 234 -6.45 15.89 -11.79
N ALA A 235 -5.72 14.84 -11.39
CA ALA A 235 -4.94 14.86 -10.15
C ALA A 235 -3.79 15.89 -10.21
N ASP A 236 -3.06 15.97 -11.33
CA ASP A 236 -2.02 16.98 -11.53
C ASP A 236 -2.59 18.40 -11.54
N GLN A 237 -3.79 18.59 -12.10
CA GLN A 237 -4.49 19.88 -12.08
C GLN A 237 -4.84 20.29 -10.65
N LEU A 238 -5.38 19.37 -9.83
CA LEU A 238 -5.67 19.64 -8.41
C LEU A 238 -4.41 20.02 -7.61
N ILE A 239 -3.25 19.43 -7.97
CA ILE A 239 -1.96 19.79 -7.38
C ILE A 239 -1.56 21.20 -7.81
N SER A 240 -1.64 21.53 -9.10
CA SER A 240 -1.22 22.83 -9.67
C SER A 240 -2.10 23.99 -9.20
N ASP A 241 -3.39 23.74 -9.01
CA ASP A 241 -4.37 24.72 -8.52
C ASP A 241 -4.26 24.98 -7.00
N GLY A 242 -3.42 24.18 -6.31
CA GLY A 242 -3.19 24.34 -4.86
C GLY A 242 -4.33 23.85 -3.97
N PHE A 243 -5.27 23.07 -4.51
CA PHE A 243 -6.35 22.46 -3.72
C PHE A 243 -5.84 21.37 -2.77
N ILE A 244 -4.70 20.76 -3.11
CA ILE A 244 -4.07 19.70 -2.33
C ILE A 244 -2.82 20.26 -1.64
N GLY A 245 -2.77 20.15 -0.30
CA GLY A 245 -1.65 20.65 0.49
C GLY A 245 -1.11 19.63 1.49
N GLY A 246 -0.08 20.04 2.23
CA GLY A 246 0.50 19.27 3.32
C GLY A 246 1.03 17.90 2.89
N GLY A 247 0.84 16.91 3.75
CA GLY A 247 1.34 15.53 3.51
C GLY A 247 0.63 14.77 2.38
N MET A 248 -0.49 15.30 1.85
CA MET A 248 -1.20 14.67 0.73
C MET A 248 -0.54 15.01 -0.62
N LEU A 249 0.09 16.18 -0.75
CA LEU A 249 0.73 16.61 -1.99
C LEU A 249 1.78 15.58 -2.51
N PRO A 250 2.79 15.17 -1.72
CA PRO A 250 3.76 14.18 -2.18
C PRO A 250 3.11 12.82 -2.46
N LYS A 251 2.08 12.44 -1.71
CA LYS A 251 1.36 11.19 -1.92
C LYS A 251 0.62 11.19 -3.25
N LEU A 252 -0.12 12.26 -3.59
CA LEU A 252 -0.83 12.36 -4.85
C LEU A 252 0.14 12.42 -6.03
N ALA A 253 1.26 13.15 -5.91
CA ALA A 253 2.32 13.17 -6.90
C ALA A 253 2.93 11.78 -7.15
N ASN A 254 3.12 10.98 -6.09
CA ASN A 254 3.54 9.59 -6.22
C ASN A 254 2.49 8.73 -6.94
N CYS A 255 1.20 8.93 -6.65
CA CYS A 255 0.11 8.22 -7.33
C CYS A 255 0.08 8.52 -8.83
N THR A 256 0.11 9.80 -9.23
CA THR A 256 0.12 10.19 -10.65
C THR A 256 1.37 9.69 -11.36
N SER A 257 2.54 9.76 -10.70
CA SER A 257 3.78 9.20 -11.23
C SER A 257 3.67 7.67 -11.43
N ALA A 258 3.05 6.94 -10.52
CA ALA A 258 2.87 5.49 -10.66
C ALA A 258 1.99 5.15 -11.87
N ILE A 259 0.88 5.85 -12.06
CA ILE A 259 -0.01 5.71 -13.23
C ILE A 259 0.74 5.98 -14.53
N LYS A 260 1.42 7.12 -14.64
CA LYS A 260 2.19 7.51 -15.85
C LYS A 260 3.30 6.52 -16.20
N ASN A 261 3.73 5.71 -15.24
CA ASN A 261 4.76 4.67 -15.44
C ASN A 261 4.19 3.24 -15.47
N GLY A 262 2.91 3.07 -15.80
CA GLY A 262 2.34 1.77 -16.18
C GLY A 262 1.60 1.00 -15.08
N VAL A 263 1.41 1.57 -13.89
CA VAL A 263 0.45 1.02 -12.92
C VAL A 263 -0.96 1.34 -13.41
N ASN A 264 -1.84 0.34 -13.52
CA ASN A 264 -3.16 0.58 -14.11
C ASN A 264 -4.07 1.41 -13.21
N ARG A 265 -4.04 1.20 -11.89
CA ARG A 265 -4.84 1.97 -10.93
C ARG A 265 -4.10 2.14 -9.61
N VAL A 266 -4.24 3.31 -9.02
CA VAL A 266 -3.77 3.60 -7.66
C VAL A 266 -4.97 3.95 -6.79
N HIS A 267 -5.06 3.33 -5.62
CA HIS A 267 -6.14 3.54 -4.67
C HIS A 267 -5.62 4.17 -3.38
N ILE A 268 -6.30 5.20 -2.88
CA ILE A 268 -6.06 5.81 -1.58
C ILE A 268 -7.21 5.40 -0.67
N LEU A 269 -6.93 4.64 0.39
CA LEU A 269 -7.93 4.01 1.26
C LEU A 269 -7.68 4.35 2.73
N ASP A 270 -8.75 4.53 3.49
CA ASP A 270 -8.66 4.59 4.95
C ASP A 270 -8.39 3.19 5.52
N GLY A 271 -7.13 2.95 5.87
CA GLY A 271 -6.70 1.68 6.47
C GLY A 271 -7.19 1.45 7.91
N ARG A 272 -7.93 2.40 8.49
CA ARG A 272 -8.62 2.23 9.80
C ARG A 272 -10.01 1.61 9.63
N ARG A 273 -10.56 1.57 8.42
CA ARG A 273 -11.82 0.93 8.12
C ARG A 273 -11.62 -0.57 7.98
N ASP A 274 -12.42 -1.34 8.69
CA ASP A 274 -12.40 -2.79 8.61
C ASP A 274 -12.65 -3.27 7.19
N HIS A 275 -11.84 -4.22 6.74
CA HIS A 275 -11.93 -4.84 5.42
C HIS A 275 -11.87 -3.85 4.24
N CYS A 276 -11.12 -2.76 4.39
CA CYS A 276 -11.04 -1.69 3.41
C CYS A 276 -10.60 -2.17 2.01
N LEU A 277 -9.69 -3.14 1.92
CA LEU A 277 -9.25 -3.70 0.64
C LEU A 277 -10.34 -4.52 -0.04
N LEU A 278 -11.11 -5.28 0.72
CA LEU A 278 -12.22 -6.08 0.16
C LEU A 278 -13.34 -5.18 -0.31
N LEU A 279 -13.70 -4.17 0.48
CA LEU A 279 -14.72 -3.19 0.12
C LEU A 279 -14.35 -2.41 -1.14
N GLU A 280 -13.08 -2.07 -1.32
CA GLU A 280 -12.60 -1.37 -2.51
C GLU A 280 -12.55 -2.26 -3.75
N PHE A 281 -12.10 -3.52 -3.60
CA PHE A 281 -11.81 -4.37 -4.76
C PHE A 281 -12.97 -5.24 -5.20
N PHE A 282 -13.95 -5.51 -4.33
CA PHE A 282 -15.09 -6.38 -4.59
C PHE A 282 -16.44 -5.68 -4.59
N THR A 283 -16.46 -4.34 -4.59
CA THR A 283 -17.71 -3.59 -4.69
C THR A 283 -17.68 -2.63 -5.88
N LYS A 284 -18.87 -2.30 -6.41
CA LYS A 284 -19.02 -1.44 -7.58
C LYS A 284 -18.52 -0.01 -7.36
N LYS A 285 -18.75 0.55 -6.17
CA LYS A 285 -18.43 1.96 -5.87
C LYS A 285 -17.06 2.14 -5.22
N GLY A 286 -16.49 1.06 -4.63
CA GLY A 286 -15.34 1.20 -3.74
C GLY A 286 -15.66 2.06 -2.50
N ILE A 287 -14.63 2.38 -1.73
CA ILE A 287 -14.76 3.20 -0.51
C ILE A 287 -13.74 4.35 -0.45
N GLY A 288 -12.77 4.37 -1.36
CA GLY A 288 -11.67 5.30 -1.41
C GLY A 288 -11.64 6.15 -2.66
N THR A 289 -10.49 6.74 -2.95
CA THR A 289 -10.24 7.44 -4.20
C THR A 289 -9.36 6.59 -5.11
N ALA A 290 -9.84 6.33 -6.32
CA ALA A 290 -9.08 5.67 -7.38
C ALA A 290 -8.49 6.70 -8.35
N ILE A 291 -7.17 6.65 -8.58
CA ILE A 291 -6.47 7.40 -9.62
C ILE A 291 -6.23 6.43 -10.78
N ILE A 292 -6.58 6.85 -12.00
CA ILE A 292 -6.52 6.06 -13.23
C ILE A 292 -5.75 6.79 -14.33
N GLY A 293 -5.32 6.06 -15.36
CA GLY A 293 -4.78 6.67 -16.58
C GLY A 293 -5.85 7.45 -17.34
N ASP A 294 -5.44 8.51 -18.07
CA ASP A 294 -6.38 9.37 -18.80
C ASP A 294 -7.17 8.60 -19.86
N ASP A 295 -6.56 7.61 -20.52
CA ASP A 295 -7.17 6.75 -21.53
C ASP A 295 -7.78 5.46 -20.93
N SER A 296 -7.82 5.32 -19.59
CA SER A 296 -8.31 4.11 -18.95
C SER A 296 -9.82 4.00 -19.02
N GLU A 297 -10.32 2.91 -19.62
CA GLU A 297 -11.74 2.62 -19.58
C GLU A 297 -12.23 2.25 -18.17
N PRO A 298 -13.43 2.72 -17.79
CA PRO A 298 -14.10 2.22 -16.59
C PRO A 298 -14.24 0.69 -16.64
N TYR A 299 -14.12 0.03 -15.50
CA TYR A 299 -14.46 -1.38 -15.45
C TYR A 299 -15.94 -1.60 -15.80
N ALA A 300 -16.29 -2.76 -16.35
CA ALA A 300 -17.67 -3.06 -16.73
C ALA A 300 -18.67 -2.87 -15.58
N SER A 301 -18.24 -3.20 -14.35
CA SER A 301 -19.00 -2.96 -13.11
C SER A 301 -19.19 -1.47 -12.75
N GLU A 302 -18.41 -0.57 -13.35
CA GLU A 302 -18.50 0.89 -13.17
C GLU A 302 -19.35 1.56 -14.27
N LYS A 303 -19.48 0.90 -15.44
CA LYS A 303 -20.25 1.43 -16.61
C LYS A 303 -21.78 1.47 -16.36
N GLU A 304 -22.30 0.70 -15.41
CA GLU A 304 -23.75 0.66 -15.10
C GLU A 304 -24.22 1.83 -14.22
N ASN A 305 -23.35 2.76 -13.82
CA ASN A 305 -23.67 3.90 -12.95
C ASN A 305 -23.23 5.26 -13.52
N ALA A 306 -22.93 5.35 -14.81
CA ALA A 306 -22.61 6.60 -15.50
C ALA A 306 -23.84 7.22 -16.19
#